data_9feff2f54c77a8b80ab1dd081ceec8c4
#
_entry.id   9feff2f54c77a8b80ab1dd081ceec8c4
#
_cell.length_a   1.000
_cell.length_b   1.000
_cell.length_c   1.000
_cell.angle_alpha   90.00
_cell.angle_beta   90.00
_cell.angle_gamma   90.00
#
_symmetry.space_group_name_H-M   'P 1'
#
loop_
_entity.id
_entity.type
_entity.pdbx_description
1 polymer ?
#
loop_
_entity_poly.entity_id
_entity_poly.type
_entity_poly.pdbx_seq_one_letter_code
_entity_poly.pdbx_strand_id
1 'polypeptide(L)'
;MGRIDEIAGRFSLAGVLDEGTRTRERFPISELDVSQIADHPGNDAYSMDEEGICALADSIRKDGLTDIPLVRRLDDGRFQMISGHRRKAAFALLAAKDPTFAKMPCRIVEGISDEQAQMLLHTANYFTRELTVMERARATQALGLEVKRMRDADPSLKGTRSADLKAAIIKAQTGRDIAPRTIEHHERIARTVETKLEPAWQQRAERGELTDRDVERLAKLGRDSQRELAGEVAEGEAVGAVIKAAADAAQKGAKKRRSRRSEATAQSLRSNPDSLLTRALEALCAARASVAAGAPVDPALLERLEAEIAAIRAAGSV
;
A
#
# COMPACT_ATOMS: atom_id res chain seq x y z
N MET A 1 19.81 19.76 -2.94
CA MET A 1 19.10 18.98 -1.91
C MET A 1 17.95 19.82 -1.41
N GLY A 2 16.74 19.25 -1.35
CA GLY A 2 15.58 19.96 -0.83
C GLY A 2 15.63 20.05 0.70
N ARG A 3 14.97 21.04 1.29
CA ARG A 3 14.89 21.23 2.75
C ARG A 3 14.41 19.94 3.48
N ILE A 4 13.51 19.19 2.86
CA ILE A 4 12.99 17.92 3.38
C ILE A 4 14.10 16.87 3.44
N ASP A 5 14.94 16.77 2.40
CA ASP A 5 16.05 15.82 2.35
C ASP A 5 17.11 16.13 3.41
N GLU A 6 17.38 17.40 3.69
CA GLU A 6 18.30 17.84 4.73
C GLU A 6 17.79 17.45 6.13
N ILE A 7 16.50 17.70 6.39
CA ILE A 7 15.89 17.34 7.66
C ILE A 7 15.83 15.81 7.81
N ALA A 8 15.39 15.08 6.79
CA ALA A 8 15.37 13.61 6.80
C ALA A 8 16.78 13.03 7.00
N GLY A 9 17.83 13.67 6.48
CA GLY A 9 19.22 13.29 6.71
C GLY A 9 19.62 13.30 8.18
N ARG A 10 19.13 14.24 8.97
CA ARG A 10 19.40 14.31 10.42
C ARG A 10 18.76 13.15 11.19
N PHE A 11 17.67 12.58 10.67
CA PHE A 11 16.99 11.41 11.21
C PHE A 11 17.46 10.10 10.58
N SER A 12 18.43 10.15 9.66
CA SER A 12 19.08 8.97 9.11
C SER A 12 20.10 8.40 10.11
N LEU A 13 20.44 7.13 9.94
CA LEU A 13 21.50 6.51 10.74
C LEU A 13 22.82 7.32 10.67
N ALA A 14 23.15 7.86 9.50
CA ALA A 14 24.33 8.71 9.31
C ALA A 14 24.24 10.03 10.05
N GLY A 15 23.04 10.62 10.18
CA GLY A 15 22.83 11.86 10.94
C GLY A 15 22.73 11.67 12.44
N VAL A 16 22.33 10.48 12.89
CA VAL A 16 22.26 10.12 14.31
C VAL A 16 23.64 9.78 14.88
N LEU A 17 24.49 9.20 14.06
CA LEU A 17 25.85 8.82 14.41
C LEU A 17 26.78 9.87 13.80
N ASP A 18 27.13 10.87 14.54
CA ASP A 18 27.98 12.01 14.25
C ASP A 18 28.71 12.06 12.88
N GLU A 19 28.64 13.18 12.18
CA GLU A 19 29.12 13.38 10.78
C GLU A 19 30.63 13.16 10.57
N GLY A 20 31.40 12.96 11.64
CA GLY A 20 32.88 12.95 11.61
C GLY A 20 33.53 11.63 11.19
N THR A 21 32.87 10.47 11.28
CA THR A 21 33.52 9.16 11.11
C THR A 21 33.22 8.54 9.75
N ARG A 22 34.25 8.01 9.06
CA ARG A 22 34.09 7.29 7.79
C ARG A 22 33.28 6.01 7.98
N THR A 23 32.47 5.61 7.00
CA THR A 23 31.50 4.48 7.08
C THR A 23 32.12 3.16 7.53
N ARG A 24 33.41 2.90 7.26
CA ARG A 24 34.12 1.68 7.71
C ARG A 24 34.45 1.69 9.21
N GLU A 25 34.65 2.87 9.80
CA GLU A 25 34.96 3.04 11.22
C GLU A 25 33.72 3.10 12.10
N ARG A 26 32.57 3.52 11.50
CA ARG A 26 31.28 3.64 12.21
C ARG A 26 30.67 2.31 12.62
N PHE A 27 30.93 1.27 11.84
CA PHE A 27 30.30 -0.06 12.06
C PHE A 27 31.37 -1.14 11.98
N PRO A 28 32.13 -1.37 13.05
CA PRO A 28 33.12 -2.43 13.06
C PRO A 28 32.44 -3.78 12.80
N ILE A 29 33.09 -4.60 12.00
CA ILE A 29 32.68 -5.98 11.77
C ILE A 29 33.30 -6.81 12.86
N SER A 30 32.47 -7.54 13.59
CA SER A 30 32.89 -8.44 14.65
C SER A 30 32.20 -9.79 14.50
N GLU A 31 32.86 -10.86 14.82
CA GLU A 31 32.26 -12.17 14.87
C GLU A 31 31.51 -12.34 16.20
N LEU A 32 30.19 -12.48 16.11
CA LEU A 32 29.32 -12.67 17.26
C LEU A 32 28.76 -14.09 17.28
N ASP A 33 28.67 -14.67 18.47
CA ASP A 33 27.98 -15.93 18.67
C ASP A 33 26.49 -15.77 18.31
N VAL A 34 26.00 -16.60 17.39
CA VAL A 34 24.62 -16.54 16.89
C VAL A 34 23.60 -16.65 18.01
N SER A 35 23.92 -17.42 19.06
CA SER A 35 23.07 -17.64 20.23
C SER A 35 22.94 -16.39 21.12
N GLN A 36 23.87 -15.45 21.04
CA GLN A 36 23.89 -14.21 21.83
C GLN A 36 23.17 -13.06 21.14
N ILE A 37 22.70 -13.26 19.92
CA ILE A 37 22.00 -12.24 19.16
C ILE A 37 20.49 -12.43 19.31
N ALA A 38 19.81 -11.55 20.03
CA ALA A 38 18.35 -11.55 20.14
C ALA A 38 17.71 -11.06 18.82
N ASP A 39 16.54 -11.57 18.50
CA ASP A 39 15.74 -11.03 17.40
C ASP A 39 15.07 -9.70 17.81
N HIS A 40 14.87 -8.82 16.85
CA HIS A 40 14.11 -7.60 17.08
C HIS A 40 12.62 -7.92 17.08
N PRO A 41 11.82 -7.49 18.09
CA PRO A 41 10.38 -7.79 18.16
C PRO A 41 9.62 -7.35 16.91
N GLY A 42 10.00 -6.23 16.30
CA GLY A 42 9.39 -5.75 15.05
C GLY A 42 9.63 -6.65 13.83
N ASN A 43 10.48 -7.69 13.94
CA ASN A 43 10.69 -8.64 12.85
C ASN A 43 9.51 -9.58 12.65
N ASP A 44 8.63 -9.74 13.64
CA ASP A 44 7.39 -10.54 13.52
C ASP A 44 6.46 -10.02 12.40
N ALA A 45 6.68 -8.78 11.96
CA ALA A 45 6.00 -8.21 10.81
C ALA A 45 6.45 -8.81 9.45
N TYR A 46 7.52 -9.61 9.42
CA TYR A 46 8.13 -10.15 8.21
C TYR A 46 8.17 -11.67 8.22
N SER A 47 7.90 -12.27 7.06
CA SER A 47 7.93 -13.70 6.88
C SER A 47 9.32 -14.30 7.10
N MET A 48 9.37 -15.38 7.87
CA MET A 48 10.54 -16.25 8.13
C MET A 48 10.30 -17.61 7.48
N ASP A 49 10.15 -17.60 6.16
CA ASP A 49 9.93 -18.76 5.31
C ASP A 49 11.06 -19.80 5.46
N GLU A 50 10.73 -20.99 5.94
CA GLU A 50 11.69 -22.05 6.26
C GLU A 50 12.42 -22.57 5.02
N GLU A 51 11.72 -22.75 3.91
CA GLU A 51 12.30 -23.24 2.66
C GLU A 51 13.33 -22.25 2.13
N GLY A 52 13.01 -20.96 2.12
CA GLY A 52 13.94 -19.91 1.73
C GLY A 52 15.10 -19.73 2.72
N ILE A 53 14.93 -20.03 3.99
CA ILE A 53 16.04 -20.04 4.97
C ILE A 53 16.97 -21.23 4.72
N CYS A 54 16.44 -22.42 4.40
CA CYS A 54 17.24 -23.58 4.04
C CYS A 54 18.07 -23.34 2.77
N ALA A 55 17.46 -22.80 1.73
CA ALA A 55 18.17 -22.43 0.50
C ALA A 55 19.27 -21.39 0.76
N LEU A 56 19.01 -20.40 1.61
CA LEU A 56 20.00 -19.40 2.03
C LEU A 56 21.14 -20.03 2.82
N ALA A 57 20.88 -21.00 3.70
CA ALA A 57 21.88 -21.72 4.43
C ALA A 57 22.82 -22.50 3.49
N ASP A 58 22.28 -23.17 2.47
CA ASP A 58 23.06 -23.85 1.45
C ASP A 58 23.96 -22.89 0.64
N SER A 59 23.43 -21.72 0.28
CA SER A 59 24.21 -20.67 -0.38
C SER A 59 25.34 -20.14 0.53
N ILE A 60 25.04 -19.85 1.80
CA ILE A 60 26.06 -19.38 2.76
C ILE A 60 27.15 -20.43 2.96
N ARG A 61 26.80 -21.70 3.05
CA ARG A 61 27.77 -22.79 3.19
C ARG A 61 28.70 -22.89 1.99
N LYS A 62 28.17 -22.64 0.77
CA LYS A 62 28.92 -22.79 -0.47
C LYS A 62 29.76 -21.55 -0.81
N ASP A 63 29.14 -20.37 -0.72
CA ASP A 63 29.67 -19.13 -1.28
C ASP A 63 30.09 -18.12 -0.22
N GLY A 64 29.81 -18.40 1.06
CA GLY A 64 30.02 -17.47 2.17
C GLY A 64 28.94 -16.42 2.29
N LEU A 65 29.13 -15.49 3.22
CA LEU A 65 28.20 -14.39 3.48
C LEU A 65 28.56 -13.16 2.65
N THR A 66 27.73 -12.81 1.70
CA THR A 66 27.95 -11.68 0.79
C THR A 66 27.53 -10.32 1.37
N ASP A 67 26.50 -10.31 2.21
CA ASP A 67 25.97 -9.09 2.84
C ASP A 67 25.95 -9.26 4.35
N ILE A 68 26.66 -8.36 5.07
CA ILE A 68 26.91 -8.49 6.51
C ILE A 68 25.72 -7.96 7.30
N PRO A 69 25.14 -8.77 8.21
CA PRO A 69 24.05 -8.37 9.09
C PRO A 69 24.40 -7.16 9.96
N LEU A 70 23.36 -6.39 10.33
CA LEU A 70 23.47 -5.27 11.24
C LEU A 70 22.83 -5.63 12.58
N VAL A 71 23.58 -5.43 13.66
CA VAL A 71 23.12 -5.60 15.04
C VAL A 71 23.35 -4.32 15.83
N ARG A 72 22.57 -4.11 16.88
CA ARG A 72 22.88 -3.10 17.89
C ARG A 72 23.32 -3.73 19.19
N ARG A 73 24.16 -3.01 19.94
CA ARG A 73 24.44 -3.35 21.33
C ARG A 73 23.38 -2.73 22.22
N LEU A 74 22.80 -3.53 23.12
CA LEU A 74 21.89 -3.08 24.15
C LEU A 74 22.66 -2.61 25.39
N ASP A 75 22.02 -1.84 26.27
CA ASP A 75 22.64 -1.33 27.50
C ASP A 75 23.10 -2.43 28.46
N ASP A 76 22.49 -3.60 28.40
CA ASP A 76 22.87 -4.78 29.16
C ASP A 76 24.02 -5.60 28.53
N GLY A 77 24.60 -5.09 27.45
CA GLY A 77 25.72 -5.71 26.72
C GLY A 77 25.31 -6.81 25.73
N ARG A 78 24.03 -7.20 25.66
CA ARG A 78 23.52 -8.15 24.66
C ARG A 78 23.44 -7.48 23.28
N PHE A 79 23.33 -8.32 22.25
CA PHE A 79 23.14 -7.86 20.88
C PHE A 79 21.71 -8.11 20.42
N GLN A 80 21.18 -7.20 19.60
CA GLN A 80 19.88 -7.35 18.97
C GLN A 80 20.01 -7.15 17.46
N MET A 81 19.42 -8.08 16.69
CA MET A 81 19.40 -8.02 15.24
C MET A 81 18.56 -6.84 14.75
N ILE A 82 19.09 -6.05 13.82
CA ILE A 82 18.36 -5.00 13.11
C ILE A 82 18.08 -5.44 11.68
N SER A 83 19.09 -5.97 10.98
CA SER A 83 18.95 -6.45 9.61
C SER A 83 19.71 -7.75 9.43
N GLY A 84 19.06 -8.76 8.83
CA GLY A 84 19.65 -10.05 8.54
C GLY A 84 19.08 -11.20 9.35
N HIS A 85 17.85 -11.12 9.88
CA HIS A 85 17.20 -12.19 10.66
C HIS A 85 17.20 -13.55 9.94
N ARG A 86 16.91 -13.56 8.60
CA ARG A 86 17.00 -14.80 7.81
C ARG A 86 18.42 -15.37 7.75
N ARG A 87 19.44 -14.49 7.66
CA ARG A 87 20.85 -14.91 7.70
C ARG A 87 21.22 -15.49 9.03
N LYS A 88 20.79 -14.86 10.14
CA LYS A 88 20.96 -15.42 11.49
C LYS A 88 20.33 -16.81 11.61
N ALA A 89 19.09 -16.98 11.13
CA ALA A 89 18.41 -18.27 11.14
C ALA A 89 19.16 -19.32 10.30
N ALA A 90 19.68 -18.95 9.13
CA ALA A 90 20.50 -19.80 8.30
C ALA A 90 21.81 -20.23 9.01
N PHE A 91 22.49 -19.29 9.67
CA PHE A 91 23.67 -19.60 10.48
C PHE A 91 23.34 -20.54 11.64
N ALA A 92 22.21 -20.35 12.32
CA ALA A 92 21.75 -21.25 13.39
C ALA A 92 21.50 -22.67 12.87
N LEU A 93 20.90 -22.84 11.68
CA LEU A 93 20.73 -24.13 11.03
C LEU A 93 22.08 -24.79 10.67
N LEU A 94 23.03 -24.01 10.18
CA LEU A 94 24.37 -24.51 9.85
C LEU A 94 25.14 -24.87 11.12
N ALA A 95 25.10 -24.04 12.15
CA ALA A 95 25.80 -24.27 13.44
C ALA A 95 25.35 -25.56 14.13
N ALA A 96 24.10 -25.98 13.94
CA ALA A 96 23.62 -27.27 14.48
C ALA A 96 24.30 -28.47 13.84
N LYS A 97 24.93 -28.33 12.67
CA LYS A 97 25.62 -29.39 11.94
C LYS A 97 27.14 -29.19 11.93
N ASP A 98 27.60 -27.95 11.95
CA ASP A 98 28.99 -27.56 11.84
C ASP A 98 29.30 -26.38 12.79
N PRO A 99 30.07 -26.61 13.88
CA PRO A 99 30.41 -25.57 14.85
C PRO A 99 31.16 -24.35 14.27
N THR A 100 31.73 -24.45 13.06
CA THR A 100 32.41 -23.32 12.41
C THR A 100 31.44 -22.17 12.11
N PHE A 101 30.15 -22.46 12.00
CA PHE A 101 29.08 -21.46 11.79
C PHE A 101 28.48 -20.94 13.12
N ALA A 102 29.00 -21.31 14.27
CA ALA A 102 28.51 -20.81 15.57
C ALA A 102 28.68 -19.29 15.70
N LYS A 103 29.65 -18.72 15.01
CA LYS A 103 29.89 -17.28 14.97
C LYS A 103 29.54 -16.70 13.61
N MET A 104 28.89 -15.54 13.63
CA MET A 104 28.45 -14.81 12.41
C MET A 104 29.09 -13.43 12.37
N PRO A 105 29.70 -13.02 11.25
CA PRO A 105 30.21 -11.65 11.10
C PRO A 105 29.03 -10.68 11.07
N CYS A 106 29.04 -9.69 11.96
CA CYS A 106 28.02 -8.67 12.10
C CYS A 106 28.64 -7.28 12.13
N ARG A 107 27.94 -6.29 11.60
CA ARG A 107 28.20 -4.86 11.85
C ARG A 107 27.49 -4.45 13.13
N ILE A 108 28.24 -3.82 14.04
CA ILE A 108 27.70 -3.41 15.34
C ILE A 108 27.42 -1.91 15.28
N VAL A 109 26.20 -1.51 15.65
CA VAL A 109 25.86 -0.11 15.90
C VAL A 109 25.56 0.07 17.38
N GLU A 110 26.04 1.19 17.93
CA GLU A 110 25.87 1.54 19.33
C GLU A 110 25.17 2.89 19.46
N GLY A 111 24.54 3.17 20.60
CA GLY A 111 23.96 4.48 20.91
C GLY A 111 22.68 4.83 20.18
N ILE A 112 21.99 3.84 19.59
CA ILE A 112 20.68 4.08 18.94
C ILE A 112 19.50 3.68 19.84
N SER A 113 18.44 4.49 19.81
CA SER A 113 17.21 4.18 20.56
C SER A 113 16.43 3.00 19.96
N ASP A 114 15.44 2.47 20.71
CA ASP A 114 14.56 1.40 20.23
C ASP A 114 13.80 1.81 18.97
N GLU A 115 13.36 3.05 18.91
CA GLU A 115 12.62 3.56 17.76
C GLU A 115 13.51 3.72 16.54
N GLN A 116 14.76 4.14 16.72
CA GLN A 116 15.73 4.21 15.63
C GLN A 116 16.06 2.80 15.10
N ALA A 117 16.21 1.82 16.00
CA ALA A 117 16.40 0.43 15.62
C ALA A 117 15.20 -0.12 14.83
N GLN A 118 13.97 0.17 15.29
CA GLN A 118 12.75 -0.22 14.60
C GLN A 118 12.64 0.43 13.21
N MET A 119 12.94 1.71 13.10
CA MET A 119 12.96 2.43 11.83
C MET A 119 13.97 1.78 10.85
N LEU A 120 15.18 1.49 11.32
CA LEU A 120 16.22 0.85 10.50
C LEU A 120 15.81 -0.54 10.03
N LEU A 121 15.18 -1.35 10.90
CA LEU A 121 14.65 -2.66 10.55
C LEU A 121 13.65 -2.58 9.39
N HIS A 122 12.69 -1.68 9.48
CA HIS A 122 11.67 -1.52 8.44
C HIS A 122 12.24 -0.97 7.14
N THR A 123 13.15 0.00 7.24
CA THR A 123 13.77 0.62 6.05
C THR A 123 14.73 -0.32 5.35
N ALA A 124 15.53 -1.10 6.09
CA ALA A 124 16.42 -2.09 5.52
C ALA A 124 15.63 -3.17 4.75
N ASN A 125 14.47 -3.59 5.26
CA ASN A 125 13.65 -4.59 4.60
C ASN A 125 12.92 -4.05 3.35
N TYR A 126 12.69 -2.74 3.25
CA TYR A 126 11.87 -2.16 2.19
C TYR A 126 12.36 -2.44 0.76
N PHE A 127 13.69 -2.60 0.58
CA PHE A 127 14.31 -2.80 -0.73
C PHE A 127 15.11 -4.10 -0.88
N THR A 128 15.26 -4.88 0.19
CA THR A 128 16.15 -6.05 0.17
C THR A 128 15.48 -7.30 -0.35
N ARG A 129 14.16 -7.35 -0.37
CA ARG A 129 13.37 -8.46 -0.89
C ARG A 129 12.01 -7.99 -1.43
N GLU A 130 11.34 -8.86 -2.18
CA GLU A 130 9.93 -8.65 -2.51
C GLU A 130 9.10 -8.80 -1.24
N LEU A 131 8.58 -7.68 -0.75
CA LEU A 131 7.68 -7.66 0.39
C LEU A 131 6.26 -7.99 -0.06
N THR A 132 5.51 -8.70 0.78
CA THR A 132 4.08 -8.88 0.58
C THR A 132 3.35 -7.53 0.67
N VAL A 133 2.09 -7.50 0.24
CA VAL A 133 1.22 -6.30 0.33
C VAL A 133 1.20 -5.76 1.76
N MET A 134 1.03 -6.66 2.74
CA MET A 134 0.92 -6.28 4.15
C MET A 134 2.26 -5.91 4.78
N GLU A 135 3.35 -6.58 4.41
CA GLU A 135 4.70 -6.21 4.86
C GLU A 135 5.10 -4.81 4.39
N ARG A 136 4.82 -4.46 3.11
CA ARG A 136 5.05 -3.09 2.61
C ARG A 136 4.27 -2.04 3.39
N ALA A 137 3.01 -2.33 3.70
CA ALA A 137 2.19 -1.42 4.48
C ALA A 137 2.71 -1.21 5.90
N ARG A 138 3.07 -2.29 6.59
CA ARG A 138 3.65 -2.21 7.94
C ARG A 138 4.95 -1.41 7.94
N ALA A 139 5.81 -1.62 6.95
CA ALA A 139 7.04 -0.86 6.81
C ALA A 139 6.76 0.65 6.63
N THR A 140 5.78 1.03 5.81
CA THR A 140 5.43 2.45 5.62
C THR A 140 4.68 3.05 6.81
N GLN A 141 3.88 2.25 7.53
CA GLN A 141 3.19 2.69 8.75
C GLN A 141 4.17 2.94 9.89
N ALA A 142 5.18 2.08 10.06
CA ALA A 142 6.21 2.26 11.08
C ALA A 142 6.97 3.60 10.93
N LEU A 143 7.16 4.07 9.70
CA LEU A 143 7.73 5.40 9.44
C LEU A 143 6.81 6.56 9.87
N GLY A 144 5.53 6.30 10.16
CA GLY A 144 4.58 7.32 10.61
C GLY A 144 4.95 7.93 11.96
N LEU A 145 5.53 7.16 12.87
CA LEU A 145 6.03 7.66 14.16
C LEU A 145 7.20 8.62 13.96
N GLU A 146 8.10 8.30 13.04
CA GLU A 146 9.24 9.16 12.73
C GLU A 146 8.80 10.46 12.06
N VAL A 147 7.85 10.39 11.14
CA VAL A 147 7.23 11.58 10.56
C VAL A 147 6.61 12.50 11.63
N LYS A 148 6.00 11.91 12.66
CA LYS A 148 5.47 12.68 13.79
C LYS A 148 6.60 13.39 14.55
N ARG A 149 7.68 12.68 14.86
CA ARG A 149 8.86 13.26 15.54
C ARG A 149 9.50 14.39 14.73
N MET A 150 9.65 14.18 13.41
CA MET A 150 10.17 15.25 12.54
C MET A 150 9.32 16.51 12.60
N ARG A 151 7.97 16.37 12.64
CA ARG A 151 7.05 17.50 12.75
C ARG A 151 7.07 18.16 14.13
N ASP A 152 7.31 17.39 15.17
CA ASP A 152 7.43 17.90 16.54
C ASP A 152 8.77 18.67 16.70
N ALA A 153 9.85 18.19 16.07
CA ALA A 153 11.15 18.82 16.07
C ALA A 153 11.21 20.06 15.16
N ASP A 154 10.51 20.05 14.02
CA ASP A 154 10.45 21.19 13.09
C ASP A 154 8.99 21.49 12.71
N PRO A 155 8.36 22.48 13.40
CA PRO A 155 6.99 22.89 13.10
C PRO A 155 6.73 23.36 11.67
N SER A 156 7.78 23.74 10.92
CA SER A 156 7.66 24.16 9.51
C SER A 156 7.25 23.02 8.58
N LEU A 157 7.41 21.76 9.03
CA LEU A 157 6.95 20.58 8.31
C LEU A 157 5.44 20.30 8.48
N LYS A 158 4.75 21.10 9.32
CA LYS A 158 3.28 21.09 9.38
C LYS A 158 2.73 21.48 8.02
N GLY A 159 1.89 20.64 7.45
CA GLY A 159 1.37 20.83 6.08
C GLY A 159 2.09 20.05 4.98
N THR A 160 3.34 19.61 5.20
CA THR A 160 3.99 18.66 4.28
C THR A 160 3.31 17.30 4.34
N ARG A 161 3.05 16.67 3.18
CA ARG A 161 2.41 15.37 3.13
C ARG A 161 3.28 14.30 3.82
N SER A 162 2.65 13.41 4.58
CA SER A 162 3.37 12.31 5.25
C SER A 162 4.14 11.42 4.28
N ALA A 163 3.59 11.19 3.09
CA ALA A 163 4.25 10.39 2.07
C ALA A 163 5.55 11.02 1.56
N ASP A 164 5.63 12.36 1.45
CA ASP A 164 6.85 13.05 1.07
C ASP A 164 7.95 12.89 2.13
N LEU A 165 7.58 13.02 3.41
CA LEU A 165 8.51 12.84 4.53
C LEU A 165 8.97 11.38 4.63
N LYS A 166 8.07 10.41 4.48
CA LYS A 166 8.44 8.99 4.44
C LYS A 166 9.38 8.66 3.30
N ALA A 167 9.13 9.19 2.10
CA ALA A 167 10.00 9.02 0.95
C ALA A 167 11.41 9.59 1.22
N ALA A 168 11.51 10.76 1.84
CA ALA A 168 12.76 11.37 2.21
C ALA A 168 13.53 10.55 3.27
N ILE A 169 12.84 10.00 4.28
CA ILE A 169 13.45 9.11 5.27
C ILE A 169 14.03 7.86 4.58
N ILE A 170 13.24 7.21 3.72
CA ILE A 170 13.68 6.01 2.98
C ILE A 170 14.92 6.34 2.14
N LYS A 171 14.90 7.46 1.40
CA LYS A 171 16.04 7.93 0.60
C LYS A 171 17.28 8.20 1.45
N ALA A 172 17.12 8.89 2.55
CA ALA A 172 18.24 9.22 3.45
C ALA A 172 18.92 7.98 4.04
N GLN A 173 18.15 6.92 4.29
CA GLN A 173 18.66 5.69 4.90
C GLN A 173 19.20 4.68 3.91
N THR A 174 18.56 4.56 2.74
CA THR A 174 18.86 3.50 1.77
C THR A 174 19.60 4.00 0.53
N GLY A 175 19.65 5.32 0.34
CA GLY A 175 20.16 5.94 -0.89
C GLY A 175 19.24 5.75 -2.10
N ARG A 176 18.08 5.09 -1.95
CA ARG A 176 17.15 4.78 -3.04
C ARG A 176 15.95 5.71 -3.02
N ASP A 177 15.57 6.21 -4.17
CA ASP A 177 14.38 7.05 -4.32
C ASP A 177 13.11 6.19 -4.43
N ILE A 178 12.08 6.62 -3.73
CA ILE A 178 10.71 6.10 -3.87
C ILE A 178 9.75 7.26 -4.08
N ALA A 179 8.86 7.12 -5.05
CA ALA A 179 7.84 8.15 -5.26
C ALA A 179 6.84 8.17 -4.09
N PRO A 180 6.50 9.34 -3.53
CA PRO A 180 5.50 9.46 -2.46
C PRO A 180 4.17 8.79 -2.80
N ARG A 181 3.75 8.88 -4.06
CA ARG A 181 2.55 8.21 -4.58
C ARG A 181 2.59 6.68 -4.43
N THR A 182 3.77 6.06 -4.51
CA THR A 182 3.93 4.62 -4.29
C THR A 182 3.67 4.26 -2.83
N ILE A 183 4.12 5.08 -1.90
CA ILE A 183 3.85 4.91 -0.47
C ILE A 183 2.35 5.02 -0.19
N GLU A 184 1.69 6.07 -0.72
CA GLU A 184 0.24 6.26 -0.60
C GLU A 184 -0.54 5.08 -1.20
N HIS A 185 -0.05 4.52 -2.31
CA HIS A 185 -0.64 3.34 -2.93
C HIS A 185 -0.56 2.13 -2.00
N HIS A 186 0.61 1.82 -1.44
CA HIS A 186 0.78 0.69 -0.53
C HIS A 186 -0.11 0.80 0.71
N GLU A 187 -0.19 1.98 1.33
CA GLU A 187 -1.06 2.22 2.48
C GLU A 187 -2.55 2.10 2.13
N ARG A 188 -2.94 2.56 0.94
CA ARG A 188 -4.31 2.42 0.43
C ARG A 188 -4.68 0.97 0.20
N ILE A 189 -3.77 0.17 -0.37
CA ILE A 189 -3.98 -1.26 -0.61
C ILE A 189 -4.17 -1.99 0.72
N ALA A 190 -3.29 -1.77 1.71
CA ALA A 190 -3.42 -2.38 3.03
C ALA A 190 -4.75 -2.03 3.72
N ARG A 191 -5.12 -0.75 3.71
CA ARG A 191 -6.43 -0.32 4.23
C ARG A 191 -7.58 -1.00 3.49
N THR A 192 -7.42 -1.25 2.20
CA THR A 192 -8.42 -1.98 1.41
C THR A 192 -8.53 -3.43 1.86
N VAL A 193 -7.40 -4.10 2.12
CA VAL A 193 -7.39 -5.46 2.70
C VAL A 193 -8.15 -5.50 4.01
N GLU A 194 -7.81 -4.60 4.95
CA GLU A 194 -8.40 -4.57 6.29
C GLU A 194 -9.90 -4.26 6.29
N THR A 195 -10.36 -3.35 5.41
CA THR A 195 -11.72 -2.81 5.48
C THR A 195 -12.70 -3.44 4.49
N LYS A 196 -12.21 -3.94 3.34
CA LYS A 196 -13.07 -4.40 2.25
C LYS A 196 -13.00 -5.88 1.94
N LEU A 197 -11.95 -6.59 2.39
CA LEU A 197 -11.83 -8.00 2.13
C LEU A 197 -12.42 -8.85 3.26
N GLU A 198 -12.95 -10.00 2.90
CA GLU A 198 -13.37 -11.03 3.84
C GLU A 198 -12.14 -11.66 4.55
N PRO A 199 -12.29 -12.16 5.80
CA PRO A 199 -11.16 -12.65 6.60
C PRO A 199 -10.28 -13.69 5.91
N ALA A 200 -10.87 -14.59 5.12
CA ALA A 200 -10.12 -15.58 4.35
C ALA A 200 -9.13 -14.93 3.35
N TRP A 201 -9.54 -13.84 2.70
CA TRP A 201 -8.69 -13.09 1.78
C TRP A 201 -7.65 -12.23 2.50
N GLN A 202 -7.97 -11.73 3.70
CA GLN A 202 -7.01 -11.04 4.55
C GLN A 202 -5.86 -11.97 4.95
N GLN A 203 -6.17 -13.21 5.35
CA GLN A 203 -5.14 -14.22 5.66
C GLN A 203 -4.26 -14.56 4.46
N ARG A 204 -4.85 -14.67 3.25
CA ARG A 204 -4.07 -14.90 2.02
C ARG A 204 -3.19 -13.70 1.67
N ALA A 205 -3.64 -12.46 1.92
CA ALA A 205 -2.81 -11.27 1.76
C ALA A 205 -1.60 -11.27 2.73
N GLU A 206 -1.80 -11.71 3.97
CA GLU A 206 -0.73 -11.88 4.96
C GLU A 206 0.31 -12.92 4.51
N ARG A 207 -0.13 -14.02 3.92
CA ARG A 207 0.77 -15.06 3.37
C ARG A 207 1.47 -14.64 2.07
N GLY A 208 1.14 -13.47 1.50
CA GLY A 208 1.72 -13.00 0.26
C GLY A 208 1.15 -13.64 -1.02
N GLU A 209 0.02 -14.32 -0.91
CA GLU A 209 -0.64 -14.97 -2.05
C GLU A 209 -1.38 -13.98 -2.98
N LEU A 210 -1.53 -12.72 -2.56
CA LEU A 210 -2.25 -11.68 -3.31
C LEU A 210 -1.31 -10.58 -3.80
N THR A 211 -1.51 -10.17 -5.05
CA THR A 211 -0.91 -8.95 -5.59
C THR A 211 -1.80 -7.73 -5.31
N ASP A 212 -1.25 -6.51 -5.45
CA ASP A 212 -2.02 -5.27 -5.34
C ASP A 212 -3.25 -5.27 -6.26
N ARG A 213 -3.10 -5.83 -7.48
CA ARG A 213 -4.20 -5.93 -8.45
C ARG A 213 -5.29 -6.91 -8.00
N ASP A 214 -4.92 -7.97 -7.32
CA ASP A 214 -5.89 -8.96 -6.81
C ASP A 214 -6.69 -8.36 -5.67
N VAL A 215 -6.06 -7.62 -4.77
CA VAL A 215 -6.74 -6.85 -3.73
C VAL A 215 -7.72 -5.84 -4.33
N GLU A 216 -7.32 -5.09 -5.36
CA GLU A 216 -8.22 -4.13 -6.04
C GLU A 216 -9.39 -4.79 -6.76
N ARG A 217 -9.20 -6.01 -7.29
CA ARG A 217 -10.27 -6.79 -7.93
C ARG A 217 -11.25 -7.33 -6.90
N LEU A 218 -10.73 -7.96 -5.84
CA LEU A 218 -11.55 -8.48 -4.74
C LEU A 218 -12.38 -7.38 -4.09
N ALA A 219 -11.80 -6.20 -3.87
CA ALA A 219 -12.51 -5.06 -3.28
C ALA A 219 -13.68 -4.53 -4.12
N LYS A 220 -13.77 -4.89 -5.40
CA LYS A 220 -14.91 -4.58 -6.28
C LYS A 220 -16.01 -5.61 -6.22
N LEU A 221 -15.75 -6.78 -5.67
CA LEU A 221 -16.73 -7.83 -5.43
C LEU A 221 -17.48 -7.56 -4.12
N GLY A 222 -18.76 -7.92 -4.09
CA GLY A 222 -19.52 -7.95 -2.84
C GLY A 222 -18.96 -9.00 -1.87
N ARG A 223 -19.18 -8.82 -0.57
CA ARG A 223 -18.66 -9.74 0.46
C ARG A 223 -19.16 -11.18 0.28
N ASP A 224 -20.40 -11.36 -0.15
CA ASP A 224 -20.94 -12.69 -0.41
C ASP A 224 -20.20 -13.40 -1.55
N SER A 225 -19.97 -12.68 -2.66
CA SER A 225 -19.17 -13.20 -3.79
C SER A 225 -17.71 -13.48 -3.40
N GLN A 226 -17.13 -12.67 -2.50
CA GLN A 226 -15.80 -12.95 -1.97
C GLN A 226 -15.77 -14.24 -1.15
N ARG A 227 -16.83 -14.50 -0.37
CA ARG A 227 -16.97 -15.70 0.48
C ARG A 227 -17.13 -16.97 -0.35
N GLU A 228 -17.99 -16.92 -1.36
CA GLU A 228 -18.16 -18.01 -2.33
C GLU A 228 -16.84 -18.33 -3.02
N LEU A 229 -16.16 -17.30 -3.55
CA LEU A 229 -14.89 -17.45 -4.23
C LEU A 229 -13.79 -18.02 -3.32
N ALA A 230 -13.76 -17.65 -2.04
CA ALA A 230 -12.78 -18.17 -1.09
C ALA A 230 -12.98 -19.68 -0.82
N GLY A 231 -14.22 -20.16 -0.91
CA GLY A 231 -14.55 -21.59 -0.79
C GLY A 231 -14.21 -22.43 -2.02
N GLU A 232 -14.12 -21.79 -3.20
CA GLU A 232 -13.81 -22.48 -4.46
C GLU A 232 -12.30 -22.61 -4.71
N VAL A 233 -11.48 -21.73 -4.13
CA VAL A 233 -10.02 -21.71 -4.35
C VAL A 233 -9.33 -22.65 -3.38
N ALA A 234 -8.79 -23.75 -3.89
CA ALA A 234 -7.97 -24.69 -3.13
C ALA A 234 -6.64 -24.05 -2.68
N GLU A 235 -6.04 -24.60 -1.60
CA GLU A 235 -4.69 -24.20 -1.20
C GLU A 235 -3.67 -24.57 -2.30
N GLY A 236 -2.85 -23.59 -2.72
CA GLY A 236 -1.82 -23.78 -3.74
C GLY A 236 -2.26 -23.52 -5.19
N GLU A 237 -3.54 -23.21 -5.44
CA GLU A 237 -4.02 -22.85 -6.76
C GLU A 237 -3.59 -21.42 -7.15
N ALA A 238 -3.47 -21.14 -8.46
CA ALA A 238 -3.13 -19.82 -8.99
C ALA A 238 -4.26 -18.80 -8.71
N VAL A 239 -4.30 -18.29 -7.49
CA VAL A 239 -5.34 -17.42 -6.91
C VAL A 239 -5.67 -16.23 -7.82
N GLY A 240 -4.65 -15.60 -8.42
CA GLY A 240 -4.81 -14.41 -9.27
C GLY A 240 -5.65 -14.65 -10.53
N ALA A 241 -5.61 -15.85 -11.11
CA ALA A 241 -6.40 -16.19 -12.30
C ALA A 241 -7.89 -16.31 -11.95
N VAL A 242 -8.21 -16.95 -10.83
CA VAL A 242 -9.58 -17.13 -10.34
C VAL A 242 -10.21 -15.79 -9.97
N ILE A 243 -9.49 -14.97 -9.21
CA ILE A 243 -9.92 -13.60 -8.85
C ILE A 243 -10.18 -12.75 -10.10
N LYS A 244 -9.30 -12.84 -11.10
CA LYS A 244 -9.49 -12.13 -12.36
C LYS A 244 -10.76 -12.56 -13.08
N ALA A 245 -11.00 -13.87 -13.21
CA ALA A 245 -12.18 -14.40 -13.87
C ALA A 245 -13.47 -13.95 -13.18
N ALA A 246 -13.51 -14.03 -11.85
CA ALA A 246 -14.67 -13.59 -11.05
C ALA A 246 -14.93 -12.09 -11.19
N ALA A 247 -13.88 -11.25 -11.14
CA ALA A 247 -14.00 -9.80 -11.30
C ALA A 247 -14.49 -9.42 -12.70
N ASP A 248 -14.00 -10.09 -13.76
CA ASP A 248 -14.42 -9.86 -15.14
C ASP A 248 -15.89 -10.26 -15.34
N ALA A 249 -16.34 -11.37 -14.74
CA ALA A 249 -17.72 -11.82 -14.78
C ALA A 249 -18.65 -10.82 -14.07
N ALA A 250 -18.29 -10.37 -12.88
CA ALA A 250 -19.05 -9.38 -12.13
C ALA A 250 -19.16 -8.05 -12.89
N GLN A 251 -18.10 -7.59 -13.55
CA GLN A 251 -18.09 -6.36 -14.34
C GLN A 251 -19.01 -6.47 -15.57
N LYS A 252 -18.98 -7.60 -16.28
CA LYS A 252 -19.89 -7.88 -17.40
C LYS A 252 -21.35 -7.90 -16.95
N GLY A 253 -21.64 -8.54 -15.81
CA GLY A 253 -22.97 -8.57 -15.21
C GLY A 253 -23.47 -7.18 -14.82
N ALA A 254 -22.62 -6.35 -14.18
CA ALA A 254 -22.97 -4.99 -13.82
C ALA A 254 -23.24 -4.10 -15.04
N LYS A 255 -22.42 -4.21 -16.11
CA LYS A 255 -22.62 -3.50 -17.36
C LYS A 255 -23.95 -3.87 -18.03
N LYS A 256 -24.30 -5.17 -18.06
CA LYS A 256 -25.57 -5.67 -18.60
C LYS A 256 -26.78 -5.18 -17.78
N ARG A 257 -26.67 -5.15 -16.45
CA ARG A 257 -27.73 -4.58 -15.57
C ARG A 257 -27.93 -3.09 -15.79
N ARG A 258 -26.81 -2.32 -15.95
CA ARG A 258 -26.87 -0.89 -16.21
C ARG A 258 -27.52 -0.57 -17.57
N SER A 259 -27.19 -1.33 -18.63
CA SER A 259 -27.83 -1.22 -19.95
C SER A 259 -29.33 -1.50 -19.87
N ARG A 260 -29.71 -2.63 -19.24
CA ARG A 260 -31.14 -2.97 -19.07
C ARG A 260 -31.92 -1.93 -18.25
N ARG A 261 -31.29 -1.35 -17.21
CA ARG A 261 -31.91 -0.30 -16.40
C ARG A 261 -32.08 1.00 -17.19
N SER A 262 -31.10 1.38 -18.02
CA SER A 262 -31.21 2.56 -18.89
C SER A 262 -32.25 2.38 -19.99
N GLU A 263 -32.36 1.16 -20.56
CA GLU A 263 -33.40 0.83 -21.56
C GLU A 263 -34.79 0.82 -20.94
N ALA A 264 -34.96 0.22 -19.76
CA ALA A 264 -36.24 0.22 -19.04
C ALA A 264 -36.66 1.65 -18.64
N THR A 265 -35.69 2.48 -18.18
CA THR A 265 -36.00 3.90 -17.90
C THR A 265 -36.36 4.66 -19.14
N ALA A 266 -35.65 4.44 -20.25
CA ALA A 266 -36.01 5.08 -21.55
C ALA A 266 -37.38 4.62 -22.08
N GLN A 267 -37.73 3.36 -21.86
CA GLN A 267 -39.01 2.79 -22.25
C GLN A 267 -40.17 3.31 -21.38
N SER A 268 -39.96 3.42 -20.07
CA SER A 268 -40.90 4.04 -19.12
C SER A 268 -41.15 5.53 -19.45
N LEU A 269 -40.11 6.25 -19.85
CA LEU A 269 -40.23 7.64 -20.27
C LEU A 269 -41.02 7.80 -21.59
N ARG A 270 -40.90 6.80 -22.49
CA ARG A 270 -41.67 6.83 -23.77
C ARG A 270 -43.14 6.41 -23.59
N SER A 271 -43.46 5.69 -22.54
CA SER A 271 -44.80 5.17 -22.29
C SER A 271 -45.68 6.05 -21.40
N ASN A 272 -45.15 7.12 -20.82
CA ASN A 272 -45.91 8.03 -19.98
C ASN A 272 -45.75 9.49 -20.45
N PRO A 273 -46.69 10.02 -21.28
CA PRO A 273 -46.65 11.38 -21.78
C PRO A 273 -46.59 12.47 -20.69
N ASP A 274 -47.27 12.23 -19.55
CA ASP A 274 -47.30 13.20 -18.45
C ASP A 274 -45.91 13.38 -17.79
N SER A 275 -45.13 12.29 -17.69
CA SER A 275 -43.76 12.37 -17.20
C SER A 275 -42.83 13.16 -18.11
N LEU A 276 -43.01 13.04 -19.42
CA LEU A 276 -42.27 13.85 -20.41
C LEU A 276 -42.67 15.33 -20.36
N LEU A 277 -43.96 15.60 -20.23
CA LEU A 277 -44.49 16.97 -20.09
C LEU A 277 -44.04 17.63 -18.80
N THR A 278 -43.98 16.87 -17.66
CA THR A 278 -43.49 17.40 -16.41
C THR A 278 -42.03 17.81 -16.51
N ARG A 279 -41.16 16.96 -17.11
CA ARG A 279 -39.75 17.29 -17.31
C ARG A 279 -39.52 18.43 -18.28
N ALA A 280 -40.35 18.54 -19.33
CA ALA A 280 -40.31 19.66 -20.24
C ALA A 280 -40.68 20.97 -19.52
N LEU A 281 -41.67 20.92 -18.62
CA LEU A 281 -42.05 22.06 -17.80
C LEU A 281 -40.94 22.50 -16.84
N GLU A 282 -40.28 21.56 -16.16
CA GLU A 282 -39.13 21.86 -15.31
C GLU A 282 -37.99 22.51 -16.08
N ALA A 283 -37.67 22.00 -17.28
CA ALA A 283 -36.65 22.56 -18.15
C ALA A 283 -37.00 23.98 -18.63
N LEU A 284 -38.27 24.22 -18.97
CA LEU A 284 -38.76 25.53 -19.32
C LEU A 284 -38.73 26.52 -18.17
N CYS A 285 -39.02 26.08 -16.95
CA CYS A 285 -38.91 26.94 -15.77
C CYS A 285 -37.43 27.32 -15.50
N ALA A 286 -36.50 26.41 -15.66
CA ALA A 286 -35.08 26.70 -15.56
C ALA A 286 -34.57 27.65 -16.65
N ALA A 287 -35.02 27.44 -17.91
CA ALA A 287 -34.70 28.33 -19.02
C ALA A 287 -35.24 29.75 -18.78
N ARG A 288 -36.49 29.88 -18.32
CA ARG A 288 -37.07 31.17 -17.94
C ARG A 288 -36.26 31.91 -16.87
N ALA A 289 -35.77 31.18 -15.84
CA ALA A 289 -34.92 31.79 -14.81
C ALA A 289 -33.58 32.27 -15.40
N SER A 290 -33.00 31.53 -16.33
CA SER A 290 -31.76 31.89 -17.02
C SER A 290 -31.93 33.14 -17.91
N VAL A 291 -33.06 33.24 -18.64
CA VAL A 291 -33.39 34.40 -19.44
C VAL A 291 -33.65 35.64 -18.58
N ALA A 292 -34.31 35.48 -17.45
CA ALA A 292 -34.50 36.57 -16.48
C ALA A 292 -33.18 37.08 -15.90
N ALA A 293 -32.14 36.25 -15.90
CA ALA A 293 -30.76 36.59 -15.53
C ALA A 293 -29.93 37.19 -16.69
N GLY A 294 -30.52 37.41 -17.84
CA GLY A 294 -29.89 38.07 -18.99
C GLY A 294 -29.27 37.13 -20.03
N ALA A 295 -29.56 35.83 -20.00
CA ALA A 295 -29.08 34.90 -21.04
C ALA A 295 -29.84 35.14 -22.37
N PRO A 296 -29.16 35.18 -23.54
CA PRO A 296 -29.81 35.34 -24.84
C PRO A 296 -30.62 34.08 -25.19
N VAL A 297 -31.78 34.29 -25.81
CA VAL A 297 -32.67 33.23 -26.33
C VAL A 297 -32.79 33.36 -27.82
N ASP A 298 -32.69 32.25 -28.54
CA ASP A 298 -32.98 32.18 -29.97
C ASP A 298 -34.49 32.27 -30.22
N PRO A 299 -35.00 33.31 -30.95
CA PRO A 299 -36.41 33.47 -31.22
C PRO A 299 -37.02 32.29 -32.00
N ALA A 300 -36.24 31.69 -32.91
CA ALA A 300 -36.70 30.55 -33.71
C ALA A 300 -36.95 29.29 -32.84
N LEU A 301 -36.26 29.18 -31.73
CA LEU A 301 -36.47 28.09 -30.77
C LEU A 301 -37.77 28.27 -30.00
N LEU A 302 -38.14 29.53 -29.66
CA LEU A 302 -39.40 29.86 -29.00
C LEU A 302 -40.60 29.56 -29.88
N GLU A 303 -40.55 29.98 -31.15
CA GLU A 303 -41.62 29.70 -32.15
C GLU A 303 -41.85 28.20 -32.33
N ARG A 304 -40.78 27.41 -32.41
CA ARG A 304 -40.88 25.94 -32.50
C ARG A 304 -41.48 25.33 -31.25
N LEU A 305 -41.17 25.84 -30.08
CA LEU A 305 -41.68 25.36 -28.80
C LEU A 305 -43.18 25.65 -28.65
N GLU A 306 -43.62 26.83 -29.08
CA GLU A 306 -45.04 27.22 -29.13
C GLU A 306 -45.82 26.33 -30.09
N ALA A 307 -45.28 26.05 -31.28
CA ALA A 307 -45.89 25.15 -32.26
C ALA A 307 -46.08 23.71 -31.70
N GLU A 308 -45.06 23.17 -31.02
CA GLU A 308 -45.12 21.83 -30.39
C GLU A 308 -46.14 21.77 -29.23
N ILE A 309 -46.21 22.84 -28.42
CA ILE A 309 -47.22 22.95 -27.35
C ILE A 309 -48.61 22.98 -27.93
N ALA A 310 -48.82 23.71 -29.03
CA ALA A 310 -50.12 23.78 -29.72
C ALA A 310 -50.51 22.39 -30.28
N ALA A 311 -49.57 21.68 -30.90
CA ALA A 311 -49.77 20.32 -31.41
C ALA A 311 -50.16 19.32 -30.31
N ILE A 312 -49.47 19.35 -29.14
CA ILE A 312 -49.79 18.52 -28.00
C ILE A 312 -51.18 18.80 -27.44
N ARG A 313 -51.57 20.08 -27.33
CA ARG A 313 -52.93 20.47 -26.91
C ARG A 313 -54.02 19.96 -27.88
N ALA A 314 -53.76 20.05 -29.18
CA ALA A 314 -54.68 19.55 -30.20
C ALA A 314 -54.83 18.02 -30.13
N ALA A 315 -53.74 17.29 -29.88
CA ALA A 315 -53.74 15.84 -29.75
C ALA A 315 -54.38 15.34 -28.44
N GLY A 316 -54.32 16.12 -27.35
CA GLY A 316 -54.90 15.78 -26.05
C GLY A 316 -56.36 16.20 -25.85
N SER A 317 -56.99 16.82 -26.86
CA SER A 317 -58.39 17.28 -26.80
C SER A 317 -59.38 16.28 -27.42
N VAL A 318 -59.05 14.97 -27.49
CA VAL A 318 -59.91 13.88 -27.95
C VAL A 318 -60.44 13.07 -26.78
#